data_20a40ca1c7cbfbc41303803b2744b780
#
_entry.id   20a40ca1c7cbfbc41303803b2744b780
#
_cell.length_a   1.000
_cell.length_b   1.000
_cell.length_c   1.000
_cell.angle_alpha   90.00
_cell.angle_beta   90.00
_cell.angle_gamma   90.00
#
_symmetry.space_group_name_H-M   'P 1'
#
loop_
_entity.id
_entity.type
_entity.pdbx_description
1 polymer ?
#
loop_
_entity_poly.entity_id
_entity_poly.type
_entity_poly.pdbx_seq_one_letter_code
_entity_poly.pdbx_strand_id
1 'polypeptide(L)'
;MEKLTLVAPCHFGVESVLKREILDLGYEIIKVEDGRVTFEGDSLAICRANVFLRTAERILVQVGRIQATTFDQLFEAVKALEWERFIPKDGKFWVKKASSIKSKLFSPSDIQRIVKKAIVERLKAEYHINWFDEDGAEYPIRVFFFKDEAVVALDTTGDSLHKSCLLYTSDAAAEL
;
A
#
# COMPACT_ATOMS: atom_id res chain seq x y z
N MET A 1 13.79 5.50 13.37
CA MET A 1 13.23 5.08 12.07
C MET A 1 11.76 4.73 12.26
N GLU A 2 10.92 5.22 11.39
CA GLU A 2 9.48 4.95 11.44
C GLU A 2 9.21 3.50 11.05
N LYS A 3 8.44 2.79 11.90
CA LYS A 3 8.03 1.42 11.62
C LYS A 3 6.88 1.42 10.63
N LEU A 4 7.02 0.65 9.57
CA LEU A 4 6.03 0.46 8.51
C LEU A 4 5.49 -0.96 8.53
N THR A 5 4.24 -1.11 8.19
CA THR A 5 3.64 -2.42 7.92
C THR A 5 3.74 -2.70 6.43
N LEU A 6 4.48 -3.77 6.08
CA LEU A 6 4.71 -4.16 4.69
C LEU A 6 3.91 -5.42 4.35
N VAL A 7 3.36 -5.45 3.15
CA VAL A 7 2.60 -6.60 2.64
C VAL A 7 3.29 -7.13 1.38
N ALA A 8 3.57 -8.42 1.38
CA ALA A 8 4.17 -9.13 0.25
C ALA A 8 3.16 -10.14 -0.30
N PRO A 9 2.43 -9.84 -1.39
CA PRO A 9 1.62 -10.82 -2.09
C PRO A 9 2.49 -11.90 -2.73
N CYS A 10 1.97 -13.13 -2.77
CA CYS A 10 2.62 -14.27 -3.42
C CYS A 10 1.60 -15.23 -4.03
N HIS A 11 2.04 -16.19 -4.81
CA HIS A 11 1.19 -17.27 -5.27
C HIS A 11 0.75 -18.16 -4.11
N PHE A 12 -0.43 -18.75 -4.22
CA PHE A 12 -0.94 -19.70 -3.23
C PHE A 12 0.01 -20.90 -3.09
N GLY A 13 0.30 -21.28 -1.86
CA GLY A 13 1.14 -22.42 -1.53
C GLY A 13 2.61 -22.09 -1.29
N VAL A 14 3.06 -20.86 -1.56
CA VAL A 14 4.46 -20.44 -1.31
C VAL A 14 4.61 -19.51 -0.10
N GLU A 15 3.55 -19.28 0.65
CA GLU A 15 3.53 -18.37 1.80
C GLU A 15 4.58 -18.76 2.86
N SER A 16 4.77 -20.05 3.10
CA SER A 16 5.77 -20.55 4.06
C SER A 16 7.20 -20.28 3.61
N VAL A 17 7.45 -20.36 2.29
CA VAL A 17 8.76 -20.04 1.70
C VAL A 17 9.02 -18.54 1.82
N LEU A 18 8.04 -17.71 1.43
CA LEU A 18 8.14 -16.26 1.54
C LEU A 18 8.34 -15.81 2.99
N LYS A 19 7.61 -16.42 3.94
CA LYS A 19 7.82 -16.17 5.36
C LYS A 19 9.28 -16.42 5.77
N ARG A 20 9.87 -17.54 5.33
CA ARG A 20 11.28 -17.86 5.64
C ARG A 20 12.22 -16.81 5.03
N GLU A 21 12.02 -16.42 3.78
CA GLU A 21 12.83 -15.40 3.12
C GLU A 21 12.80 -14.07 3.89
N ILE A 22 11.63 -13.65 4.39
CA ILE A 22 11.48 -12.41 5.19
C ILE A 22 12.21 -12.53 6.53
N LEU A 23 12.08 -13.67 7.22
CA LEU A 23 12.79 -13.93 8.48
C LEU A 23 14.32 -13.93 8.28
N ASP A 24 14.80 -14.52 7.18
CA ASP A 24 16.22 -14.56 6.83
C ASP A 24 16.79 -13.14 6.55
N LEU A 25 15.97 -12.22 6.09
CA LEU A 25 16.32 -10.80 5.98
C LEU A 25 16.36 -10.07 7.34
N GLY A 26 15.89 -10.67 8.41
CA GLY A 26 15.88 -10.12 9.76
C GLY A 26 14.62 -9.33 10.14
N TYR A 27 13.51 -9.50 9.42
CA TYR A 27 12.25 -8.81 9.71
C TYR A 27 11.26 -9.69 10.45
N GLU A 28 10.40 -9.07 11.25
CA GLU A 28 9.37 -9.75 12.03
C GLU A 28 8.09 -9.93 11.24
N ILE A 29 7.52 -11.13 11.30
CA ILE A 29 6.25 -11.46 10.65
C ILE A 29 5.09 -11.01 11.56
N ILE A 30 4.17 -10.23 10.99
CA ILE A 30 2.93 -9.82 11.65
C ILE A 30 1.83 -10.86 11.41
N LYS A 31 1.64 -11.26 10.13
CA LYS A 31 0.55 -12.18 9.75
C LYS A 31 0.89 -12.92 8.47
N VAL A 32 0.48 -14.19 8.41
CA VAL A 32 0.49 -15.00 7.19
C VAL A 32 -0.95 -15.29 6.81
N GLU A 33 -1.33 -14.93 5.59
CA GLU A 33 -2.66 -15.17 5.04
C GLU A 33 -2.51 -15.87 3.68
N ASP A 34 -3.58 -16.46 3.18
CA ASP A 34 -3.57 -17.06 1.85
C ASP A 34 -3.19 -16.02 0.79
N GLY A 35 -2.09 -16.28 0.09
CA GLY A 35 -1.58 -15.43 -0.98
C GLY A 35 -0.81 -14.19 -0.53
N ARG A 36 -0.51 -14.00 0.77
CA ARG A 36 0.30 -12.87 1.23
C ARG A 36 0.90 -13.06 2.62
N VAL A 37 2.02 -12.37 2.84
CA VAL A 37 2.69 -12.28 4.15
C VAL A 37 2.82 -10.81 4.53
N THR A 38 2.42 -10.47 5.74
CA THR A 38 2.55 -9.12 6.31
C THR A 38 3.66 -9.12 7.34
N PHE A 39 4.55 -8.16 7.28
CA PHE A 39 5.71 -8.03 8.15
C PHE A 39 6.00 -6.58 8.53
N GLU A 40 6.79 -6.38 9.58
CA GLU A 40 7.22 -5.07 10.03
C GLU A 40 8.60 -4.73 9.45
N GLY A 41 8.77 -3.49 9.02
CA GLY A 41 10.04 -2.99 8.52
C GLY A 41 10.10 -1.46 8.52
N ASP A 42 11.13 -0.93 7.91
CA ASP A 42 11.35 0.50 7.71
C ASP A 42 11.48 0.83 6.21
N SER A 43 11.87 2.03 5.87
CA SER A 43 12.10 2.43 4.47
C SER A 43 13.18 1.58 3.78
N LEU A 44 14.24 1.20 4.52
CA LEU A 44 15.28 0.30 4.01
C LEU A 44 14.73 -1.11 3.75
N ALA A 45 13.79 -1.57 4.58
CA ALA A 45 13.13 -2.87 4.37
C ALA A 45 12.38 -2.94 3.05
N ILE A 46 11.79 -1.85 2.58
CA ILE A 46 11.14 -1.78 1.26
C ILE A 46 12.15 -2.11 0.16
N CYS A 47 13.31 -1.45 0.19
CA CYS A 47 14.37 -1.67 -0.79
C CYS A 47 14.91 -3.10 -0.74
N ARG A 48 15.26 -3.58 0.45
CA ARG A 48 15.78 -4.93 0.65
C ARG A 48 14.79 -6.01 0.23
N ALA A 49 13.52 -5.85 0.59
CA ALA A 49 12.48 -6.80 0.20
C ALA A 49 12.29 -6.84 -1.32
N ASN A 50 12.26 -5.68 -2.00
CA ASN A 50 12.14 -5.63 -3.46
C ASN A 50 13.35 -6.28 -4.18
N VAL A 51 14.54 -6.25 -3.59
CA VAL A 51 15.76 -6.80 -4.20
C VAL A 51 15.93 -8.29 -3.89
N PHE A 52 15.67 -8.71 -2.66
CA PHE A 52 16.07 -10.04 -2.17
C PHE A 52 14.93 -11.07 -2.09
N LEU A 53 13.66 -10.65 -1.98
CA LEU A 53 12.55 -11.58 -1.93
C LEU A 53 12.28 -12.16 -3.34
N ARG A 54 12.35 -13.47 -3.48
CA ARG A 54 12.19 -14.16 -4.76
C ARG A 54 10.78 -14.67 -4.99
N THR A 55 10.05 -14.99 -3.91
CA THR A 55 8.70 -15.54 -3.99
C THR A 55 7.60 -14.48 -3.85
N ALA A 56 7.96 -13.25 -3.48
CA ALA A 56 7.03 -12.12 -3.47
C ALA A 56 6.80 -11.59 -4.89
N GLU A 57 5.54 -11.32 -5.24
CA GLU A 57 5.20 -10.67 -6.50
C GLU A 57 5.46 -9.16 -6.45
N ARG A 58 5.18 -8.55 -5.30
CA ARG A 58 5.31 -7.12 -5.05
C ARG A 58 5.58 -6.86 -3.58
N ILE A 59 6.01 -5.63 -3.29
CA ILE A 59 6.10 -5.13 -1.92
C ILE A 59 5.18 -3.92 -1.80
N LEU A 60 4.26 -3.97 -0.86
CA LEU A 60 3.28 -2.93 -0.60
C LEU A 60 3.49 -2.33 0.79
N VAL A 61 3.29 -1.03 0.92
CA VAL A 61 3.22 -0.37 2.23
C VAL A 61 1.76 -0.25 2.62
N GLN A 62 1.36 -0.90 3.70
CA GLN A 62 0.00 -0.83 4.21
C GLN A 62 -0.27 0.54 4.82
N VAL A 63 -1.24 1.27 4.26
CA VAL A 63 -1.72 2.53 4.83
C VAL A 63 -2.71 2.26 5.95
N GLY A 64 -3.59 1.27 5.78
CA GLY A 64 -4.54 0.87 6.81
C GLY A 64 -5.34 -0.37 6.47
N ARG A 65 -6.00 -0.89 7.52
CA ARG A 65 -7.05 -1.91 7.43
C ARG A 65 -8.36 -1.30 7.87
N ILE A 66 -9.40 -1.50 7.10
CA ILE A 66 -10.72 -0.92 7.33
C ILE A 66 -11.81 -1.99 7.17
N GLN A 67 -12.96 -1.77 7.78
CA GLN A 67 -14.14 -2.58 7.55
C GLN A 67 -15.22 -1.73 6.88
N ALA A 68 -15.81 -2.25 5.83
CA ALA A 68 -16.87 -1.57 5.11
C ALA A 68 -17.82 -2.56 4.43
N THR A 69 -19.10 -2.35 4.63
CA THR A 69 -20.18 -3.10 3.96
C THR A 69 -21.00 -2.23 3.02
N THR A 70 -20.78 -0.92 3.08
CA THR A 70 -21.40 0.09 2.20
C THR A 70 -20.33 1.02 1.62
N PHE A 71 -20.65 1.68 0.50
CA PHE A 71 -19.73 2.65 -0.10
C PHE A 71 -19.50 3.89 0.78
N ASP A 72 -20.49 4.30 1.56
CA ASP A 72 -20.35 5.41 2.52
C ASP A 72 -19.36 5.05 3.64
N GLN A 73 -19.47 3.83 4.19
CA GLN A 73 -18.51 3.34 5.17
C GLN A 73 -17.09 3.26 4.58
N LEU A 74 -16.95 2.77 3.35
CA LEU A 74 -15.67 2.73 2.65
C LEU A 74 -15.08 4.12 2.47
N PHE A 75 -15.88 5.08 2.02
CA PHE A 75 -15.45 6.46 1.82
C PHE A 75 -14.94 7.09 3.13
N GLU A 76 -15.72 7.03 4.19
CA GLU A 76 -15.37 7.62 5.48
C GLU A 76 -14.14 6.94 6.11
N ALA A 77 -14.06 5.61 6.06
CA ALA A 77 -12.94 4.88 6.61
C ALA A 77 -11.63 5.16 5.86
N VAL A 78 -11.65 5.23 4.54
CA VAL A 78 -10.47 5.57 3.72
C VAL A 78 -10.05 7.02 3.92
N LYS A 79 -11.02 7.95 3.99
CA LYS A 79 -10.76 9.37 4.27
C LYS A 79 -10.13 9.60 5.65
N ALA A 80 -10.43 8.75 6.62
CA ALA A 80 -9.86 8.84 7.97
C ALA A 80 -8.40 8.40 8.05
N LEU A 81 -7.86 7.72 7.04
CA LEU A 81 -6.46 7.31 7.00
C LEU A 81 -5.52 8.50 6.74
N GLU A 82 -4.32 8.45 7.31
CA GLU A 82 -3.31 9.50 7.23
C GLU A 82 -2.53 9.46 5.92
N TRP A 83 -3.18 9.75 4.81
CA TRP A 83 -2.57 9.70 3.46
C TRP A 83 -1.43 10.68 3.27
N GLU A 84 -1.47 11.82 3.95
CA GLU A 84 -0.45 12.86 3.93
C GLU A 84 0.92 12.40 4.43
N ARG A 85 0.97 11.32 5.21
CA ARG A 85 2.24 10.70 5.63
C ARG A 85 2.95 9.98 4.49
N PHE A 86 2.23 9.60 3.45
CA PHE A 86 2.74 8.78 2.35
C PHE A 86 2.77 9.52 1.02
N ILE A 87 1.80 10.39 0.77
CA ILE A 87 1.62 11.08 -0.51
C ILE A 87 1.85 12.57 -0.32
N PRO A 88 2.92 13.14 -0.91
CA PRO A 88 3.17 14.58 -0.85
C PRO A 88 2.16 15.36 -1.70
N LYS A 89 2.14 16.68 -1.54
CA LYS A 89 1.23 17.61 -2.20
C LYS A 89 1.23 17.53 -3.73
N ASP A 90 2.40 17.26 -4.32
CA ASP A 90 2.64 17.15 -5.76
C ASP A 90 2.57 15.71 -6.28
N GLY A 91 2.33 14.73 -5.40
CA GLY A 91 2.27 13.32 -5.74
C GLY A 91 1.14 12.98 -6.71
N LYS A 92 1.44 12.16 -7.72
CA LYS A 92 0.45 11.58 -8.63
C LYS A 92 -0.02 10.23 -8.09
N PHE A 93 -1.28 10.11 -7.75
CA PHE A 93 -1.83 8.90 -7.16
C PHE A 93 -3.10 8.42 -7.86
N TRP A 94 -3.24 7.11 -7.92
CA TRP A 94 -4.43 6.44 -8.47
C TRP A 94 -4.60 5.07 -7.82
N VAL A 95 -5.80 4.53 -7.89
CA VAL A 95 -6.06 3.15 -7.46
C VAL A 95 -5.82 2.22 -8.64
N LYS A 96 -4.64 1.57 -8.64
CA LYS A 96 -4.19 0.70 -9.73
C LYS A 96 -5.01 -0.59 -9.81
N LYS A 97 -5.35 -1.16 -8.67
CA LYS A 97 -6.11 -2.41 -8.60
C LYS A 97 -6.97 -2.45 -7.34
N ALA A 98 -8.18 -2.94 -7.51
CA ALA A 98 -9.03 -3.37 -6.41
C ALA A 98 -9.45 -4.82 -6.64
N SER A 99 -9.51 -5.60 -5.57
CA SER A 99 -10.04 -6.96 -5.58
C SER A 99 -11.00 -7.14 -4.42
N SER A 100 -12.02 -7.95 -4.62
CA SER A 100 -13.02 -8.23 -3.59
C SER A 100 -13.40 -9.70 -3.62
N ILE A 101 -13.24 -10.36 -2.47
CA ILE A 101 -13.57 -11.76 -2.27
C ILE A 101 -14.48 -11.88 -1.06
N LYS A 102 -15.62 -12.57 -1.22
CA LYS A 102 -16.58 -12.83 -0.14
C LYS A 102 -16.98 -11.57 0.64
N SER A 103 -17.15 -10.45 -0.05
CA SER A 103 -17.51 -9.16 0.53
C SER A 103 -18.77 -8.58 -0.12
N LYS A 104 -19.49 -7.76 0.63
CA LYS A 104 -20.69 -7.07 0.13
C LYS A 104 -20.38 -6.07 -0.96
N LEU A 105 -19.26 -5.36 -0.84
CA LEU A 105 -18.74 -4.50 -1.90
C LEU A 105 -17.91 -5.37 -2.86
N PHE A 106 -18.48 -5.66 -4.04
CA PHE A 106 -17.90 -6.62 -4.99
C PHE A 106 -17.46 -6.01 -6.34
N SER A 107 -17.85 -4.75 -6.63
CA SER A 107 -17.46 -4.06 -7.86
C SER A 107 -16.07 -3.41 -7.74
N PRO A 108 -15.02 -3.94 -8.40
CA PRO A 108 -13.67 -3.33 -8.32
C PRO A 108 -13.63 -1.89 -8.82
N SER A 109 -14.35 -1.57 -9.90
CA SER A 109 -14.38 -0.22 -10.46
C SER A 109 -15.03 0.81 -9.53
N ASP A 110 -16.09 0.43 -8.82
CA ASP A 110 -16.75 1.30 -7.85
C ASP A 110 -15.87 1.49 -6.61
N ILE A 111 -15.22 0.43 -6.14
CA ILE A 111 -14.26 0.50 -5.04
C ILE A 111 -13.12 1.46 -5.40
N GLN A 112 -12.52 1.33 -6.60
CA GLN A 112 -11.45 2.22 -7.07
C GLN A 112 -11.89 3.68 -7.09
N ARG A 113 -13.08 3.96 -7.63
CA ARG A 113 -13.63 5.30 -7.72
C ARG A 113 -13.88 5.92 -6.34
N ILE A 114 -14.48 5.19 -5.42
CA ILE A 114 -14.78 5.67 -4.06
C ILE A 114 -13.50 5.88 -3.25
N VAL A 115 -12.55 4.96 -3.32
CA VAL A 115 -11.25 5.07 -2.65
C VAL A 115 -10.48 6.29 -3.18
N LYS A 116 -10.40 6.48 -4.49
CA LYS A 116 -9.74 7.67 -5.09
C LYS A 116 -10.38 8.96 -4.60
N LYS A 117 -11.70 9.03 -4.59
CA LYS A 117 -12.44 10.21 -4.11
C LYS A 117 -12.14 10.50 -2.63
N ALA A 118 -12.14 9.48 -1.78
CA ALA A 118 -11.85 9.64 -0.36
C ALA A 118 -10.43 10.18 -0.10
N ILE A 119 -9.44 9.67 -0.83
CA ILE A 119 -8.05 10.15 -0.74
C ILE A 119 -7.93 11.61 -1.21
N VAL A 120 -8.57 11.95 -2.32
CA VAL A 120 -8.61 13.34 -2.83
C VAL A 120 -9.18 14.28 -1.79
N GLU A 121 -10.32 13.95 -1.17
CA GLU A 121 -10.93 14.77 -0.14
C GLU A 121 -10.04 14.92 1.11
N ARG A 122 -9.37 13.84 1.53
CA ARG A 122 -8.41 13.89 2.65
C ARG A 122 -7.24 14.82 2.34
N LEU A 123 -6.58 14.64 1.22
CA LEU A 123 -5.39 15.42 0.86
C LEU A 123 -5.72 16.89 0.57
N LYS A 124 -6.88 17.18 -0.01
CA LYS A 124 -7.35 18.56 -0.18
C LYS A 124 -7.53 19.27 1.17
N ALA A 125 -8.11 18.60 2.14
CA ALA A 125 -8.31 19.13 3.48
C ALA A 125 -6.98 19.36 4.21
N GLU A 126 -6.06 18.38 4.17
CA GLU A 126 -4.77 18.46 4.87
C GLU A 126 -3.81 19.48 4.26
N TYR A 127 -3.73 19.54 2.93
CA TYR A 127 -2.83 20.46 2.23
C TYR A 127 -3.46 21.83 1.92
N HIS A 128 -4.72 22.03 2.23
CA HIS A 128 -5.48 23.25 1.92
C HIS A 128 -5.40 23.66 0.46
N ILE A 129 -5.57 22.68 -0.46
CA ILE A 129 -5.50 22.84 -1.90
C ILE A 129 -6.81 22.41 -2.57
N ASN A 130 -7.09 22.97 -3.74
CA ASN A 130 -8.23 22.60 -4.58
C ASN A 130 -7.81 21.85 -5.84
N TRP A 131 -6.53 21.84 -6.15
CA TRP A 131 -5.95 21.25 -7.36
C TRP A 131 -4.65 20.51 -7.01
N PHE A 132 -4.41 19.38 -7.70
CA PHE A 132 -3.17 18.61 -7.62
C PHE A 132 -2.38 18.80 -8.90
N ASP A 133 -1.12 19.24 -8.79
CA ASP A 133 -0.25 19.47 -9.95
C ASP A 133 0.17 18.14 -10.61
N GLU A 134 0.23 17.05 -9.83
CA GLU A 134 0.55 15.68 -10.28
C GLU A 134 1.87 15.58 -11.11
N ASP A 135 2.83 16.44 -10.79
CA ASP A 135 4.13 16.52 -11.45
C ASP A 135 5.26 15.84 -10.65
N GLY A 136 4.94 15.35 -9.48
CA GLY A 136 5.86 14.62 -8.59
C GLY A 136 5.90 13.11 -8.83
N ALA A 137 6.32 12.38 -7.80
CA ALA A 137 6.42 10.92 -7.84
C ALA A 137 5.04 10.23 -7.95
N GLU A 138 5.06 9.01 -8.45
CA GLU A 138 3.87 8.18 -8.64
C GLU A 138 3.60 7.30 -7.42
N TYR A 139 2.33 7.28 -6.99
CA TYR A 139 1.84 6.52 -5.83
C TYR A 139 0.66 5.63 -6.25
N PRO A 140 0.91 4.47 -6.86
CA PRO A 140 -0.16 3.52 -7.19
C PRO A 140 -0.66 2.83 -5.93
N ILE A 141 -1.98 2.76 -5.81
CA ILE A 141 -2.68 2.21 -4.65
C ILE A 141 -3.34 0.88 -5.02
N ARG A 142 -3.31 -0.06 -4.10
CA ARG A 142 -4.01 -1.34 -4.20
C ARG A 142 -4.96 -1.52 -3.03
N VAL A 143 -6.13 -2.10 -3.31
CA VAL A 143 -7.16 -2.37 -2.32
C VAL A 143 -7.55 -3.85 -2.41
N PHE A 144 -7.54 -4.54 -1.26
CA PHE A 144 -7.91 -5.95 -1.17
C PHE A 144 -9.05 -6.12 -0.17
N PHE A 145 -10.23 -6.44 -0.66
CA PHE A 145 -11.37 -6.82 0.18
C PHE A 145 -11.42 -8.34 0.38
N PHE A 146 -11.58 -8.73 1.64
CA PHE A 146 -11.87 -10.10 2.01
C PHE A 146 -12.79 -10.12 3.23
N LYS A 147 -13.97 -10.74 3.12
CA LYS A 147 -14.96 -10.80 4.20
C LYS A 147 -15.27 -9.44 4.82
N ASP A 148 -15.55 -8.45 3.97
CA ASP A 148 -15.89 -7.06 4.33
C ASP A 148 -14.76 -6.27 5.02
N GLU A 149 -13.56 -6.85 5.15
CA GLU A 149 -12.34 -6.14 5.57
C GLU A 149 -11.48 -5.79 4.35
N ALA A 150 -11.01 -4.55 4.30
CA ALA A 150 -10.13 -4.09 3.24
C ALA A 150 -8.74 -3.74 3.76
N VAL A 151 -7.73 -4.16 3.06
CA VAL A 151 -6.35 -3.68 3.19
C VAL A 151 -6.12 -2.66 2.08
N VAL A 152 -5.72 -1.45 2.47
CA VAL A 152 -5.38 -0.37 1.55
C VAL A 152 -3.88 -0.12 1.64
N ALA A 153 -3.20 -0.24 0.51
CA ALA A 153 -1.74 -0.21 0.48
C ALA A 153 -1.19 0.52 -0.75
N LEU A 154 0.01 1.08 -0.59
CA LEU A 154 0.80 1.68 -1.68
C LEU A 154 1.71 0.63 -2.32
N ASP A 155 1.71 0.57 -3.64
CA ASP A 155 2.58 -0.31 -4.41
C ASP A 155 3.96 0.33 -4.57
N THR A 156 5.00 -0.30 -4.01
CA THR A 156 6.38 0.19 -4.08
C THR A 156 7.20 -0.46 -5.20
N THR A 157 6.66 -1.49 -5.84
CA THR A 157 7.41 -2.28 -6.82
C THR A 157 7.36 -1.68 -8.22
N GLY A 158 6.33 -0.92 -8.59
CA GLY A 158 6.22 -0.24 -9.89
C GLY A 158 6.44 -1.16 -11.10
N ASP A 159 6.67 -0.56 -12.25
CA ASP A 159 7.05 -1.29 -13.48
C ASP A 159 8.56 -1.57 -13.52
N SER A 160 9.33 -0.91 -12.67
CA SER A 160 10.79 -1.08 -12.55
C SER A 160 11.19 -0.98 -11.08
N LEU A 161 11.73 -2.06 -10.55
CA LEU A 161 12.24 -2.18 -9.18
C LEU A 161 13.21 -1.05 -8.78
N HIS A 162 14.05 -0.60 -9.71
CA HIS A 162 15.06 0.43 -9.46
C HIS A 162 14.47 1.82 -9.22
N LYS A 163 13.36 2.16 -9.87
CA LYS A 163 12.74 3.49 -9.70
C LYS A 163 12.06 3.63 -8.34
N SER A 164 11.37 2.61 -7.87
CA SER A 164 10.70 2.64 -6.56
C SER A 164 11.69 2.73 -5.41
N CYS A 165 12.82 2.01 -5.50
CA CYS A 165 13.87 2.04 -4.49
C CYS A 165 14.55 3.41 -4.41
N LEU A 166 14.80 4.06 -5.53
CA LEU A 166 15.44 5.38 -5.61
C LEU A 166 14.55 6.52 -5.06
N LEU A 167 13.24 6.43 -5.21
CA LEU A 167 12.31 7.43 -4.68
C LEU A 167 12.29 7.47 -3.16
N TYR A 168 12.36 6.31 -2.51
CA TYR A 168 12.40 6.23 -1.04
C TYR A 168 13.77 6.51 -0.44
N THR A 169 14.85 6.30 -1.18
CA THR A 169 16.22 6.59 -0.71
C THR A 169 16.63 8.04 -0.91
N SER A 170 16.04 8.78 -1.84
CA SER A 170 16.35 10.19 -2.05
C SER A 170 15.90 11.07 -0.87
N ASP A 171 14.75 10.76 -0.27
CA ASP A 171 14.28 11.48 0.92
C ASP A 171 15.11 11.14 2.17
N ALA A 172 15.53 9.87 2.30
CA ALA A 172 16.42 9.46 3.40
C ALA A 172 17.84 10.02 3.27
N ALA A 173 18.32 10.31 2.06
CA ALA A 173 19.63 10.92 1.82
C ALA A 173 19.64 12.45 2.03
N ALA A 174 18.47 13.09 1.98
CA ALA A 174 18.34 14.53 2.24
C ALA A 174 18.36 14.88 3.75
N GLU A 175 18.22 13.88 4.63
CA GLU A 175 18.28 14.05 6.09
C GLU A 175 19.66 13.71 6.69
N LEU A 176 20.65 13.40 5.88
CA LEU A 176 22.04 13.18 6.27
C LEU A 176 22.94 14.35 5.85
#